data_f73f5c97c16a9ee9f6b5f8a6a8380566
#
_entry.id   f73f5c97c16a9ee9f6b5f8a6a8380566
#
_cell.length_a   1.000
_cell.length_b   1.000
_cell.length_c   1.000
_cell.angle_alpha   90.00
_cell.angle_beta   90.00
_cell.angle_gamma   90.00
#
_symmetry.space_group_name_H-M   'P 1'
#
loop_
_entity.id
_entity.type
_entity.pdbx_description
1 polymer ?
#
loop_
_entity_poly.entity_id
_entity_poly.type
_entity_poly.pdbx_seq_one_letter_code
_entity_poly.pdbx_strand_id
1 'polypeptide(L)'
;MKKDLKYAKKIKYGTMAAIITAFVVAIVIVVNIIMGILTERYPMKLDLTKDKRYELCDESINVLKNLEKDVEIAVMFPEETLLQYEYYNMIPKILEKYEVYSKQGKGNVEVKYYDIQKNPDAVARYKKYFSGDITQGSVVVCCDDKVKVSNLTSYYTTDQSSYYYDASANYIFIGESTLTSAIMSVADANTKKAAFLDRMGENMVFSQNSYYSISQLYALMGSNGYECTELDVSENFLEDNYDVVVIPAPETDFTTDIIDRLDDYLYNDGKYMKNIVYISSPTATDLPNIEAFLDKWSIEIGDSFVSDDENCVAATLTASGSAVMSPKGVVADTENFGDLPNASPPIAVPYSRPVNIIKRNNDVLTSYVLESSKDAYQVPLANLSEPSGEKAVTGFIALSQRQQAEQFDVYSSNLLTIGSVFMLDPAVMGNTNAYNNANFILNALNYVSGKDKSAVIPQKNLEQQVITIDQKQADTVRNIVVYLIPAIVVICGIVVFVRRKNK
;
A
#
# COMPACT_ATOMS: atom_id res chain seq x y z
N MET A 1 -17.06 -71.95 -38.90
CA MET A 1 -17.72 -71.45 -37.63
C MET A 1 -16.79 -70.84 -36.59
N LYS A 2 -15.68 -71.51 -36.16
CA LYS A 2 -14.78 -70.87 -35.14
C LYS A 2 -13.92 -69.72 -35.68
N LYS A 3 -13.60 -69.60 -36.96
CA LYS A 3 -12.85 -68.51 -37.60
C LYS A 3 -13.67 -67.19 -37.73
N ASP A 4 -14.93 -67.35 -38.08
CA ASP A 4 -15.86 -66.25 -38.31
C ASP A 4 -16.20 -65.48 -37.00
N LEU A 5 -16.32 -66.21 -35.87
CA LEU A 5 -16.52 -65.63 -34.55
C LEU A 5 -15.28 -64.80 -34.03
N LYS A 6 -14.08 -65.25 -34.39
CA LYS A 6 -12.85 -64.46 -34.05
C LYS A 6 -12.76 -63.21 -34.89
N TYR A 7 -13.15 -63.19 -36.15
CA TYR A 7 -13.16 -62.03 -37.03
C TYR A 7 -14.22 -61.03 -36.57
N ALA A 8 -15.42 -61.46 -36.25
CA ALA A 8 -16.49 -60.61 -35.76
C ALA A 8 -16.13 -59.94 -34.39
N LYS A 9 -15.49 -60.68 -33.49
CA LYS A 9 -14.94 -60.07 -32.23
C LYS A 9 -13.83 -59.07 -32.48
N LYS A 10 -12.92 -59.31 -33.42
CA LYS A 10 -11.82 -58.39 -33.76
C LYS A 10 -12.33 -57.10 -34.38
N ILE A 11 -13.35 -57.15 -35.23
CA ILE A 11 -14.01 -55.96 -35.81
C ILE A 11 -14.76 -55.20 -34.71
N LYS A 12 -15.51 -55.87 -33.83
CA LYS A 12 -16.25 -55.24 -32.73
C LYS A 12 -15.33 -54.50 -31.74
N TYR A 13 -14.19 -55.08 -31.39
CA TYR A 13 -13.22 -54.42 -30.49
C TYR A 13 -12.42 -53.36 -31.21
N GLY A 14 -12.15 -53.47 -32.51
CA GLY A 14 -11.51 -52.46 -33.31
C GLY A 14 -12.36 -51.22 -33.50
N THR A 15 -13.65 -51.38 -33.82
CA THR A 15 -14.59 -50.25 -33.94
C THR A 15 -14.85 -49.58 -32.60
N MET A 16 -14.96 -50.36 -31.49
CA MET A 16 -15.14 -49.79 -30.16
C MET A 16 -13.90 -49.01 -29.70
N ALA A 17 -12.69 -49.48 -30.02
CA ALA A 17 -11.45 -48.73 -29.76
C ALA A 17 -11.38 -47.45 -30.57
N ALA A 18 -11.76 -47.47 -31.85
CA ALA A 18 -11.79 -46.31 -32.72
C ALA A 18 -12.79 -45.24 -32.22
N ILE A 19 -13.97 -45.66 -31.78
CA ILE A 19 -14.99 -44.76 -31.20
C ILE A 19 -14.49 -44.14 -29.90
N ILE A 20 -13.87 -44.92 -29.00
CA ILE A 20 -13.30 -44.38 -27.74
C ILE A 20 -12.18 -43.41 -28.04
N THR A 21 -11.29 -43.71 -28.99
CA THR A 21 -10.22 -42.81 -29.40
C THR A 21 -10.77 -41.49 -29.98
N ALA A 22 -11.77 -41.55 -30.86
CA ALA A 22 -12.43 -40.37 -31.40
C ALA A 22 -13.10 -39.54 -30.30
N PHE A 23 -13.71 -40.17 -29.32
CA PHE A 23 -14.34 -39.50 -28.19
C PHE A 23 -13.31 -38.81 -27.30
N VAL A 24 -12.17 -39.46 -27.03
CA VAL A 24 -11.07 -38.85 -26.25
C VAL A 24 -10.48 -37.64 -27.01
N VAL A 25 -10.26 -37.75 -28.32
CA VAL A 25 -9.79 -36.62 -29.14
C VAL A 25 -10.80 -35.48 -29.12
N ALA A 26 -12.09 -35.75 -29.22
CA ALA A 26 -13.13 -34.74 -29.13
C ALA A 26 -13.12 -34.02 -27.76
N ILE A 27 -12.97 -34.79 -26.67
CA ILE A 27 -12.85 -34.19 -25.31
C ILE A 27 -11.61 -33.29 -25.23
N VAL A 28 -10.46 -33.70 -25.73
CA VAL A 28 -9.22 -32.89 -25.71
C VAL A 28 -9.42 -31.59 -26.50
N ILE A 29 -10.08 -31.65 -27.67
CA ILE A 29 -10.39 -30.44 -28.45
C ILE A 29 -11.32 -29.52 -27.67
N VAL A 30 -12.38 -30.01 -27.07
CA VAL A 30 -13.33 -29.22 -26.27
C VAL A 30 -12.63 -28.60 -25.07
N VAL A 31 -11.80 -29.36 -24.36
CA VAL A 31 -11.01 -28.85 -23.22
C VAL A 31 -10.07 -27.75 -23.67
N ASN A 32 -9.37 -27.91 -24.81
CA ASN A 32 -8.49 -26.88 -25.35
C ASN A 32 -9.26 -25.60 -25.75
N ILE A 33 -10.45 -25.73 -26.35
CA ILE A 33 -11.30 -24.57 -26.67
C ILE A 33 -11.75 -23.86 -25.39
N ILE A 34 -12.22 -24.61 -24.38
CA ILE A 34 -12.64 -24.04 -23.10
C ILE A 34 -11.45 -23.37 -22.41
N MET A 35 -10.29 -24.01 -22.40
CA MET A 35 -9.06 -23.41 -21.84
C MET A 35 -8.63 -22.16 -22.60
N GLY A 36 -8.77 -22.13 -23.93
CA GLY A 36 -8.51 -20.95 -24.74
C GLY A 36 -9.40 -19.76 -24.33
N ILE A 37 -10.71 -20.00 -24.29
CA ILE A 37 -11.70 -18.98 -23.87
C ILE A 37 -11.47 -18.52 -22.42
N LEU A 38 -11.14 -19.44 -21.54
CA LEU A 38 -10.84 -19.12 -20.14
C LEU A 38 -9.55 -18.29 -20.03
N THR A 39 -8.52 -18.60 -20.84
CA THR A 39 -7.24 -17.90 -20.83
C THR A 39 -7.35 -16.48 -21.40
N GLU A 40 -8.26 -16.26 -22.36
CA GLU A 40 -8.58 -14.92 -22.88
C GLU A 40 -9.37 -14.07 -21.86
N ARG A 41 -10.23 -14.70 -21.08
CA ARG A 41 -11.10 -14.00 -20.12
C ARG A 41 -10.51 -13.88 -18.73
N TYR A 42 -9.64 -14.81 -18.35
CA TYR A 42 -8.91 -14.84 -17.09
C TYR A 42 -7.43 -15.14 -17.38
N PRO A 43 -6.51 -14.30 -17.00
CA PRO A 43 -5.08 -14.55 -17.21
C PRO A 43 -4.64 -15.69 -16.29
N MET A 44 -4.80 -16.92 -16.78
CA MET A 44 -4.34 -18.14 -16.08
C MET A 44 -2.82 -18.36 -16.24
N LYS A 45 -2.03 -17.29 -16.44
CA LYS A 45 -0.57 -17.35 -16.29
C LYS A 45 -0.30 -17.42 -14.78
N LEU A 46 -0.16 -18.62 -14.24
CA LEU A 46 0.28 -18.81 -12.86
C LEU A 46 1.68 -18.22 -12.71
N ASP A 47 1.76 -17.13 -11.96
CA ASP A 47 3.04 -16.61 -11.54
C ASP A 47 3.60 -17.51 -10.45
N LEU A 48 4.62 -18.30 -10.80
CA LEU A 48 5.30 -19.22 -9.90
C LEU A 48 6.46 -18.55 -9.15
N THR A 49 6.65 -17.25 -9.32
CA THR A 49 7.63 -16.51 -8.52
C THR A 49 7.17 -16.45 -7.07
N LYS A 50 8.10 -16.51 -6.12
CA LYS A 50 7.78 -16.56 -4.69
C LYS A 50 6.93 -15.37 -4.24
N ASP A 51 7.17 -14.19 -4.84
CA ASP A 51 6.53 -12.94 -4.47
C ASP A 51 5.46 -12.51 -5.48
N LYS A 52 5.01 -13.40 -6.38
CA LYS A 52 4.01 -13.11 -7.43
C LYS A 52 4.31 -11.80 -8.18
N ARG A 53 5.55 -11.64 -8.64
CA ARG A 53 6.07 -10.39 -9.22
C ARG A 53 5.26 -9.83 -10.37
N TYR A 54 4.67 -10.70 -11.16
CA TYR A 54 3.89 -10.36 -12.35
C TYR A 54 2.38 -10.37 -12.13
N GLU A 55 1.92 -10.58 -10.88
CA GLU A 55 0.52 -10.45 -10.50
C GLU A 55 0.26 -9.12 -9.80
N LEU A 56 -0.98 -8.61 -9.89
CA LEU A 56 -1.40 -7.47 -9.07
C LEU A 56 -1.76 -7.95 -7.66
N CYS A 57 -1.58 -7.07 -6.69
CA CYS A 57 -2.10 -7.32 -5.35
C CYS A 57 -3.63 -7.18 -5.32
N ASP A 58 -4.24 -7.72 -4.28
CA ASP A 58 -5.69 -7.72 -4.14
C ASP A 58 -6.26 -6.30 -4.08
N GLU A 59 -5.52 -5.35 -3.53
CA GLU A 59 -5.86 -3.94 -3.45
C GLU A 59 -5.98 -3.30 -4.84
N SER A 60 -4.97 -3.49 -5.69
CA SER A 60 -5.00 -3.02 -7.09
C SER A 60 -6.14 -3.65 -7.88
N ILE A 61 -6.36 -4.96 -7.68
CA ILE A 61 -7.45 -5.68 -8.32
C ILE A 61 -8.81 -5.13 -7.88
N ASN A 62 -8.97 -4.82 -6.60
CA ASN A 62 -10.22 -4.26 -6.07
C ASN A 62 -10.49 -2.87 -6.65
N VAL A 63 -9.47 -2.01 -6.76
CA VAL A 63 -9.61 -0.69 -7.42
C VAL A 63 -10.08 -0.85 -8.86
N LEU A 64 -9.49 -1.78 -9.61
CA LEU A 64 -9.83 -2.02 -11.01
C LEU A 64 -11.25 -2.60 -11.19
N LYS A 65 -11.68 -3.50 -10.31
CA LYS A 65 -13.05 -4.07 -10.34
C LYS A 65 -14.13 -3.05 -9.99
N ASN A 66 -13.80 -2.07 -9.16
CA ASN A 66 -14.70 -1.01 -8.75
C ASN A 66 -14.60 0.25 -9.63
N LEU A 67 -13.80 0.21 -10.69
CA LEU A 67 -13.64 1.33 -11.61
C LEU A 67 -14.97 1.62 -12.32
N GLU A 68 -15.43 2.85 -12.22
CA GLU A 68 -16.70 3.28 -12.82
C GLU A 68 -16.54 3.99 -14.16
N LYS A 69 -15.34 4.52 -14.44
CA LYS A 69 -15.00 5.28 -15.64
C LYS A 69 -13.86 4.63 -16.41
N ASP A 70 -13.83 4.88 -17.71
CA ASP A 70 -12.72 4.45 -18.56
C ASP A 70 -11.46 5.28 -18.27
N VAL A 71 -10.33 4.59 -18.13
CA VAL A 71 -9.02 5.20 -17.88
C VAL A 71 -8.07 4.78 -19.00
N GLU A 72 -7.35 5.73 -19.55
CA GLU A 72 -6.29 5.44 -20.51
C GLU A 72 -4.92 5.56 -19.82
N ILE A 73 -4.05 4.58 -20.04
CA ILE A 73 -2.64 4.62 -19.66
C ILE A 73 -1.81 4.70 -20.94
N ALA A 74 -1.19 5.84 -21.16
CA ALA A 74 -0.33 6.08 -22.32
C ALA A 74 1.14 6.06 -21.91
N VAL A 75 1.86 5.04 -22.34
CA VAL A 75 3.30 4.90 -22.11
C VAL A 75 4.06 5.54 -23.27
N MET A 76 4.81 6.60 -22.99
CA MET A 76 5.61 7.32 -23.98
C MET A 76 6.93 6.60 -24.28
N PHE A 77 6.80 5.32 -24.58
CA PHE A 77 7.92 4.43 -24.92
C PHE A 77 7.40 3.22 -25.72
N PRO A 78 8.13 2.73 -26.78
CA PRO A 78 7.71 1.55 -27.53
C PRO A 78 7.71 0.29 -26.67
N GLU A 79 6.63 -0.49 -26.72
CA GLU A 79 6.47 -1.73 -25.95
C GLU A 79 7.59 -2.74 -26.24
N GLU A 80 7.89 -2.97 -27.53
CA GLU A 80 8.94 -3.91 -27.97
C GLU A 80 10.31 -3.57 -27.35
N THR A 81 10.57 -2.29 -27.15
CA THR A 81 11.82 -1.83 -26.53
C THR A 81 11.82 -2.08 -25.03
N LEU A 82 10.70 -1.84 -24.34
CA LEU A 82 10.58 -2.14 -22.90
C LEU A 82 10.79 -3.62 -22.61
N LEU A 83 10.26 -4.50 -23.44
CA LEU A 83 10.40 -5.95 -23.29
C LEU A 83 11.85 -6.45 -23.42
N GLN A 84 12.73 -5.69 -24.08
CA GLN A 84 14.15 -6.03 -24.25
C GLN A 84 15.01 -5.68 -23.03
N TYR A 85 14.58 -4.76 -22.19
CA TYR A 85 15.33 -4.35 -20.99
C TYR A 85 14.94 -5.22 -19.78
N GLU A 86 15.93 -5.76 -19.10
CA GLU A 86 15.75 -6.69 -17.98
C GLU A 86 14.82 -6.15 -16.88
N TYR A 87 14.98 -4.89 -16.52
CA TYR A 87 14.14 -4.27 -15.47
C TYR A 87 12.81 -3.78 -16.01
N TYR A 88 12.78 -3.15 -17.20
CA TYR A 88 11.55 -2.57 -17.72
C TYR A 88 10.57 -3.57 -18.33
N ASN A 89 11.00 -4.81 -18.62
CA ASN A 89 10.12 -5.84 -19.20
C ASN A 89 8.93 -6.24 -18.31
N MET A 90 9.00 -5.90 -17.04
CA MET A 90 7.92 -6.12 -16.08
C MET A 90 6.73 -5.19 -16.32
N ILE A 91 6.98 -3.95 -16.77
CA ILE A 91 5.96 -2.91 -16.92
C ILE A 91 4.87 -3.32 -17.90
N PRO A 92 5.16 -3.75 -19.16
CA PRO A 92 4.11 -4.20 -20.08
C PRO A 92 3.28 -5.37 -19.52
N LYS A 93 3.92 -6.30 -18.81
CA LYS A 93 3.23 -7.47 -18.24
C LYS A 93 2.28 -7.08 -17.10
N ILE A 94 2.67 -6.11 -16.29
CA ILE A 94 1.82 -5.54 -15.24
C ILE A 94 0.67 -4.76 -15.86
N LEU A 95 0.94 -3.92 -16.87
CA LEU A 95 -0.08 -3.14 -17.57
C LEU A 95 -1.12 -4.05 -18.27
N GLU A 96 -0.70 -5.17 -18.87
CA GLU A 96 -1.62 -6.21 -19.39
C GLU A 96 -2.62 -6.67 -18.31
N LYS A 97 -2.17 -6.81 -17.06
CA LYS A 97 -3.05 -7.20 -15.94
C LYS A 97 -4.05 -6.10 -15.60
N TYR A 98 -3.65 -4.83 -15.64
CA TYR A 98 -4.59 -3.71 -15.45
C TYR A 98 -5.73 -3.75 -16.45
N GLU A 99 -5.44 -3.95 -17.74
CA GLU A 99 -6.47 -4.09 -18.76
C GLU A 99 -7.40 -5.28 -18.52
N VAL A 100 -6.83 -6.40 -18.08
CA VAL A 100 -7.63 -7.62 -17.88
C VAL A 100 -8.53 -7.51 -16.66
N TYR A 101 -8.00 -7.06 -15.52
CA TYR A 101 -8.79 -6.98 -14.29
C TYR A 101 -9.84 -5.86 -14.34
N SER A 102 -9.59 -4.75 -15.04
CA SER A 102 -10.56 -3.68 -15.21
C SER A 102 -11.82 -4.11 -15.97
N LYS A 103 -11.73 -5.08 -16.90
CA LYS A 103 -12.88 -5.64 -17.62
C LYS A 103 -13.95 -6.30 -16.72
N GLN A 104 -13.65 -6.47 -15.44
CA GLN A 104 -14.60 -6.97 -14.44
C GLN A 104 -15.40 -5.83 -13.79
N GLY A 105 -14.96 -4.56 -13.96
CA GLY A 105 -15.65 -3.36 -13.50
C GLY A 105 -16.66 -2.82 -14.51
N LYS A 106 -17.15 -1.62 -14.26
CA LYS A 106 -18.01 -0.84 -15.20
C LYS A 106 -17.15 -0.04 -16.17
N GLY A 107 -16.02 0.52 -15.67
CA GLY A 107 -15.02 1.20 -16.47
C GLY A 107 -13.87 0.24 -16.86
N ASN A 108 -13.13 0.60 -17.89
CA ASN A 108 -12.02 -0.19 -18.40
C ASN A 108 -10.72 0.61 -18.35
N VAL A 109 -9.60 -0.09 -18.22
CA VAL A 109 -8.26 0.47 -18.47
C VAL A 109 -7.85 0.10 -19.88
N GLU A 110 -7.45 1.09 -20.67
CA GLU A 110 -6.86 0.91 -22.01
C GLU A 110 -5.40 1.35 -21.98
N VAL A 111 -4.49 0.47 -22.38
CA VAL A 111 -3.05 0.76 -22.40
C VAL A 111 -2.59 1.05 -23.83
N LYS A 112 -1.87 2.14 -24.02
CA LYS A 112 -1.30 2.55 -25.31
C LYS A 112 0.19 2.83 -25.18
N TYR A 113 0.95 2.43 -26.20
CA TYR A 113 2.38 2.68 -26.28
C TYR A 113 2.68 3.61 -27.45
N TYR A 114 3.46 4.66 -27.19
CA TYR A 114 3.80 5.66 -28.20
C TYR A 114 5.30 5.85 -28.34
N ASP A 115 5.79 5.75 -29.56
CA ASP A 115 7.10 6.26 -29.91
C ASP A 115 6.97 7.78 -30.20
N ILE A 116 7.32 8.61 -29.23
CA ILE A 116 7.13 10.06 -29.35
C ILE A 116 7.99 10.70 -30.45
N GLN A 117 9.07 10.05 -30.88
CA GLN A 117 9.89 10.53 -31.98
C GLN A 117 9.15 10.34 -33.31
N LYS A 118 8.34 9.29 -33.42
CA LYS A 118 7.51 9.01 -34.61
C LYS A 118 6.12 9.64 -34.52
N ASN A 119 5.59 9.80 -33.30
CA ASN A 119 4.23 10.28 -33.03
C ASN A 119 4.21 11.48 -32.06
N PRO A 120 4.76 12.64 -32.43
CA PRO A 120 4.79 13.80 -31.52
C PRO A 120 3.38 14.30 -31.16
N ASP A 121 2.39 14.09 -32.04
CA ASP A 121 0.99 14.47 -31.80
C ASP A 121 0.36 13.72 -30.61
N ALA A 122 0.85 12.53 -30.28
CA ALA A 122 0.38 11.78 -29.13
C ALA A 122 0.55 12.56 -27.82
N VAL A 123 1.60 13.35 -27.70
CA VAL A 123 1.87 14.19 -26.52
C VAL A 123 0.93 15.40 -26.47
N ALA A 124 0.63 16.00 -27.62
CA ALA A 124 -0.13 17.26 -27.71
C ALA A 124 -1.53 17.16 -27.08
N ARG A 125 -2.19 16.01 -27.18
CA ARG A 125 -3.54 15.80 -26.64
C ARG A 125 -3.58 15.85 -25.12
N TYR A 126 -2.51 15.41 -24.43
CA TYR A 126 -2.44 15.42 -22.96
C TYR A 126 -1.98 16.77 -22.40
N LYS A 127 -1.18 17.52 -23.16
CA LYS A 127 -0.71 18.86 -22.77
C LYS A 127 -1.85 19.87 -22.60
N LYS A 128 -3.03 19.59 -23.11
CA LYS A 128 -4.22 20.41 -22.87
C LYS A 128 -4.64 20.40 -21.37
N TYR A 129 -4.36 19.31 -20.67
CA TYR A 129 -4.78 19.09 -19.29
C TYR A 129 -3.61 18.97 -18.31
N PHE A 130 -2.37 19.05 -18.81
CA PHE A 130 -1.16 18.93 -18.01
C PHE A 130 -0.11 19.97 -18.45
N SER A 131 0.27 20.85 -17.52
CA SER A 131 1.21 21.95 -17.80
C SER A 131 2.68 21.53 -17.78
N GLY A 132 3.00 20.36 -17.19
CA GLY A 132 4.37 19.86 -17.09
C GLY A 132 4.87 19.23 -18.38
N ASP A 133 6.12 18.77 -18.39
CA ASP A 133 6.73 18.13 -19.54
C ASP A 133 6.35 16.65 -19.67
N ILE A 134 5.99 16.23 -20.87
CA ILE A 134 5.79 14.84 -21.25
C ILE A 134 6.92 14.47 -22.23
N THR A 135 7.83 13.63 -21.75
CA THR A 135 9.05 13.23 -22.46
C THR A 135 9.07 11.72 -22.71
N GLN A 136 10.08 11.25 -23.43
CA GLN A 136 10.30 9.81 -23.57
C GLN A 136 10.48 9.16 -22.19
N GLY A 137 9.74 8.07 -21.93
CA GLY A 137 9.69 7.42 -20.62
C GLY A 137 8.61 7.96 -19.68
N SER A 138 7.85 8.99 -20.08
CA SER A 138 6.67 9.40 -19.33
C SER A 138 5.55 8.36 -19.45
N VAL A 139 4.81 8.15 -18.37
CA VAL A 139 3.58 7.38 -18.33
C VAL A 139 2.46 8.33 -17.93
N VAL A 140 1.49 8.47 -18.80
CA VAL A 140 0.34 9.36 -18.66
C VAL A 140 -0.87 8.50 -18.33
N VAL A 141 -1.50 8.77 -17.19
CA VAL A 141 -2.79 8.18 -16.80
C VAL A 141 -3.85 9.27 -16.91
N CYS A 142 -4.88 9.03 -17.70
CA CYS A 142 -5.93 10.03 -17.89
C CYS A 142 -7.34 9.43 -17.84
N CYS A 143 -8.26 10.22 -17.30
CA CYS A 143 -9.69 9.97 -17.28
C CYS A 143 -10.40 11.31 -17.48
N ASP A 144 -11.21 11.42 -18.53
CA ASP A 144 -11.85 12.69 -18.92
C ASP A 144 -10.80 13.81 -19.09
N ASP A 145 -10.86 14.84 -18.27
CA ASP A 145 -9.97 16.01 -18.26
C ASP A 145 -8.88 15.95 -17.17
N LYS A 146 -8.88 14.90 -16.33
CA LYS A 146 -7.87 14.68 -15.31
C LYS A 146 -6.70 13.89 -15.87
N VAL A 147 -5.49 14.38 -15.63
CA VAL A 147 -4.24 13.76 -16.11
C VAL A 147 -3.22 13.71 -14.98
N LYS A 148 -2.61 12.54 -14.80
CA LYS A 148 -1.42 12.34 -13.97
C LYS A 148 -0.28 11.83 -14.82
N VAL A 149 0.91 12.38 -14.60
CA VAL A 149 2.12 11.99 -15.35
C VAL A 149 3.18 11.53 -14.37
N SER A 150 3.75 10.37 -14.64
CA SER A 150 4.91 9.81 -13.94
C SER A 150 5.99 9.44 -14.95
N ASN A 151 7.16 9.05 -14.48
CA ASN A 151 8.25 8.58 -15.35
C ASN A 151 8.56 7.11 -15.05
N LEU A 152 8.91 6.31 -16.06
CA LEU A 152 9.28 4.90 -15.89
C LEU A 152 10.41 4.70 -14.89
N THR A 153 11.33 5.65 -14.76
CA THR A 153 12.42 5.60 -13.77
C THR A 153 11.91 5.68 -12.34
N SER A 154 10.81 6.38 -12.08
CA SER A 154 10.20 6.47 -10.75
C SER A 154 9.44 5.21 -10.33
N TYR A 155 9.33 4.21 -11.20
CA TYR A 155 8.69 2.92 -10.87
C TYR A 155 9.64 1.96 -10.15
N TYR A 156 10.89 2.39 -9.97
CA TYR A 156 11.93 1.63 -9.31
C TYR A 156 12.60 2.46 -8.23
N THR A 157 12.84 1.85 -7.10
CA THR A 157 13.65 2.40 -6.01
C THR A 157 14.74 1.40 -5.63
N THR A 158 15.72 1.81 -4.87
CA THR A 158 16.79 0.95 -4.37
C THR A 158 16.59 0.65 -2.90
N ASP A 159 16.80 -0.60 -2.52
CA ASP A 159 16.84 -0.99 -1.10
C ASP A 159 18.16 -0.49 -0.48
N GLN A 160 18.06 0.58 0.31
CA GLN A 160 19.22 1.15 1.00
C GLN A 160 19.75 0.24 2.14
N SER A 161 18.95 -0.71 2.64
CA SER A 161 19.36 -1.61 3.71
C SER A 161 20.40 -2.64 3.24
N SER A 162 20.42 -2.96 1.95
CA SER A 162 21.37 -3.92 1.35
C SER A 162 22.74 -3.33 1.03
N TYR A 163 22.88 -2.00 1.01
CA TYR A 163 24.12 -1.31 0.63
C TYR A 163 25.33 -1.60 1.53
N TYR A 164 25.06 -2.07 2.76
CA TYR A 164 26.12 -2.45 3.71
C TYR A 164 26.69 -3.86 3.51
N TYR A 165 26.01 -4.74 2.76
CA TYR A 165 26.39 -6.14 2.64
C TYR A 165 26.70 -6.60 1.22
N ASP A 166 26.20 -5.93 0.20
CA ASP A 166 26.46 -6.27 -1.20
C ASP A 166 26.46 -4.99 -2.07
N ALA A 167 27.49 -4.85 -2.92
CA ALA A 167 27.64 -3.70 -3.82
C ALA A 167 26.66 -3.72 -5.02
N SER A 168 25.80 -4.72 -5.12
CA SER A 168 24.73 -4.78 -6.11
C SER A 168 23.47 -4.05 -5.58
N ALA A 169 23.09 -2.96 -6.22
CA ALA A 169 21.87 -2.26 -5.87
C ALA A 169 20.64 -3.15 -6.12
N ASN A 170 19.97 -3.56 -5.05
CA ASN A 170 18.71 -4.30 -5.16
C ASN A 170 17.59 -3.31 -5.55
N TYR A 171 17.04 -3.49 -6.73
CA TYR A 171 15.91 -2.70 -7.18
C TYR A 171 14.60 -3.25 -6.64
N ILE A 172 13.76 -2.33 -6.18
CA ILE A 172 12.39 -2.59 -5.73
C ILE A 172 11.45 -1.97 -6.76
N PHE A 173 10.47 -2.73 -7.23
CA PHE A 173 9.44 -2.22 -8.12
C PHE A 173 8.27 -1.64 -7.33
N ILE A 174 8.02 -0.36 -7.50
CA ILE A 174 6.92 0.40 -6.91
C ILE A 174 5.90 0.88 -7.97
N GLY A 175 6.07 0.45 -9.23
CA GLY A 175 5.25 0.90 -10.35
C GLY A 175 3.78 0.51 -10.21
N GLU A 176 3.45 -0.59 -9.53
CA GLU A 176 2.07 -0.97 -9.26
C GLU A 176 1.38 0.06 -8.35
N SER A 177 2.03 0.45 -7.27
CA SER A 177 1.54 1.49 -6.36
C SER A 177 1.35 2.82 -7.11
N THR A 178 2.34 3.22 -7.90
CA THR A 178 2.30 4.47 -8.68
C THR A 178 1.14 4.49 -9.70
N LEU A 179 0.94 3.38 -10.42
CA LEU A 179 -0.12 3.26 -11.43
C LEU A 179 -1.51 3.24 -10.82
N THR A 180 -1.73 2.40 -9.81
CA THR A 180 -3.03 2.29 -9.13
C THR A 180 -3.42 3.62 -8.49
N SER A 181 -2.46 4.30 -7.86
CA SER A 181 -2.67 5.63 -7.29
C SER A 181 -3.03 6.67 -8.34
N ALA A 182 -2.35 6.65 -9.48
CA ALA A 182 -2.66 7.55 -10.59
C ALA A 182 -4.08 7.28 -11.13
N ILE A 183 -4.48 6.01 -11.27
CA ILE A 183 -5.85 5.62 -11.66
C ILE A 183 -6.88 6.15 -10.66
N MET A 184 -6.67 5.91 -9.36
CA MET A 184 -7.56 6.41 -8.31
C MET A 184 -7.68 7.93 -8.38
N SER A 185 -6.56 8.64 -8.53
CA SER A 185 -6.53 10.11 -8.59
C SER A 185 -7.30 10.70 -9.77
N VAL A 186 -7.28 10.03 -10.94
CA VAL A 186 -7.99 10.54 -12.13
C VAL A 186 -9.43 10.06 -12.22
N ALA A 187 -9.74 8.86 -11.71
CA ALA A 187 -11.06 8.25 -11.79
C ALA A 187 -11.99 8.65 -10.62
N ASP A 188 -11.41 9.02 -9.46
CA ASP A 188 -12.19 9.39 -8.27
C ASP A 188 -12.86 10.77 -8.46
N ALA A 189 -14.17 10.79 -8.26
CA ALA A 189 -14.94 12.02 -8.28
C ALA A 189 -14.80 12.82 -6.97
N ASN A 190 -14.36 12.19 -5.87
CA ASN A 190 -14.30 12.75 -4.52
C ASN A 190 -12.87 12.79 -3.97
N THR A 191 -11.98 13.42 -4.72
CA THR A 191 -10.60 13.64 -4.28
C THR A 191 -10.60 14.54 -3.04
N LYS A 192 -10.03 14.09 -1.93
CA LYS A 192 -9.87 14.87 -0.70
C LYS A 192 -8.64 15.76 -0.79
N LYS A 193 -8.77 17.01 -0.36
CA LYS A 193 -7.64 17.96 -0.32
C LYS A 193 -6.98 17.95 1.05
N ALA A 194 -5.66 17.84 1.08
CA ALA A 194 -4.87 17.86 2.30
C ALA A 194 -3.82 18.97 2.26
N ALA A 195 -3.82 19.85 3.26
CA ALA A 195 -2.79 20.85 3.45
C ALA A 195 -1.78 20.36 4.49
N PHE A 196 -0.51 20.40 4.16
CA PHE A 196 0.59 20.18 5.09
C PHE A 196 1.17 21.53 5.47
N LEU A 197 0.99 21.93 6.73
CA LEU A 197 1.49 23.21 7.19
C LEU A 197 3.01 23.17 7.34
N ASP A 198 3.70 24.08 6.68
CA ASP A 198 5.16 24.22 6.69
C ASP A 198 5.60 25.43 7.54
N ARG A 199 6.91 25.55 7.76
CA ARG A 199 7.56 26.62 8.53
C ARG A 199 7.15 26.72 10.00
N MET A 200 6.92 25.57 10.59
CA MET A 200 6.56 25.42 12.00
C MET A 200 7.76 25.35 12.93
N GLY A 201 8.90 25.67 12.44
CA GLY A 201 10.22 25.58 13.03
C GLY A 201 11.27 25.52 11.93
N GLU A 202 12.55 25.47 12.30
CA GLU A 202 13.66 25.41 11.33
C GLU A 202 13.74 24.06 10.60
N ASN A 203 13.06 23.05 11.10
CA ASN A 203 13.04 21.70 10.54
C ASN A 203 11.86 21.56 9.59
N MET A 204 12.11 21.83 8.32
CA MET A 204 11.15 21.46 7.27
C MET A 204 11.03 19.95 7.21
N VAL A 205 9.84 19.45 7.40
CA VAL A 205 9.53 18.00 7.46
C VAL A 205 9.94 17.28 6.16
N PHE A 206 10.08 18.03 5.08
CA PHE A 206 10.55 17.57 3.78
C PHE A 206 12.05 17.82 3.54
N SER A 207 12.76 18.50 4.47
CA SER A 207 14.18 18.75 4.34
C SER A 207 14.99 17.47 4.50
N GLN A 208 15.92 17.21 3.59
CA GLN A 208 16.87 16.09 3.69
C GLN A 208 17.83 16.21 4.89
N ASN A 209 17.86 17.34 5.57
CA ASN A 209 18.73 17.64 6.71
C ASN A 209 18.01 17.54 8.07
N SER A 210 16.73 17.18 8.11
CA SER A 210 16.00 17.03 9.37
C SER A 210 16.21 15.65 9.99
N TYR A 211 16.15 15.57 11.32
CA TYR A 211 16.25 14.31 12.07
C TYR A 211 15.06 13.37 11.81
N TYR A 212 13.96 13.88 11.30
CA TYR A 212 12.77 13.13 10.93
C TYR A 212 12.15 13.72 9.66
N SER A 213 11.36 12.89 8.98
CA SER A 213 10.66 13.31 7.77
C SER A 213 9.30 12.64 7.71
N ILE A 214 8.29 13.40 7.28
CA ILE A 214 6.97 12.83 6.95
C ILE A 214 6.73 12.75 5.44
N SER A 215 7.80 12.81 4.65
CA SER A 215 7.70 12.67 3.18
C SER A 215 6.97 11.40 2.76
N GLN A 216 7.12 10.32 3.54
CA GLN A 216 6.41 9.07 3.27
C GLN A 216 4.91 9.17 3.58
N LEU A 217 4.51 9.95 4.60
CA LEU A 217 3.09 10.24 4.86
C LEU A 217 2.49 11.05 3.71
N TYR A 218 3.20 12.08 3.25
CA TYR A 218 2.79 12.89 2.09
C TYR A 218 2.61 12.02 0.84
N ALA A 219 3.58 11.17 0.54
CA ALA A 219 3.53 10.22 -0.57
C ALA A 219 2.38 9.20 -0.41
N LEU A 220 2.18 8.68 0.80
CA LEU A 220 1.11 7.74 1.12
C LEU A 220 -0.27 8.37 0.88
N MET A 221 -0.51 9.58 1.38
CA MET A 221 -1.76 10.30 1.15
C MET A 221 -1.97 10.58 -0.34
N GLY A 222 -0.93 11.12 -1.01
CA GLY A 222 -0.99 11.40 -2.46
C GLY A 222 -1.27 10.15 -3.29
N SER A 223 -0.72 9.00 -2.89
CA SER A 223 -0.96 7.73 -3.57
C SER A 223 -2.30 7.08 -3.23
N ASN A 224 -3.04 7.60 -2.27
CA ASN A 224 -4.35 7.08 -1.87
C ASN A 224 -5.50 8.08 -2.08
N GLY A 225 -5.38 8.92 -3.13
CA GLY A 225 -6.46 9.78 -3.59
C GLY A 225 -6.65 11.05 -2.76
N TYR A 226 -5.58 11.54 -2.13
CA TYR A 226 -5.53 12.89 -1.57
C TYR A 226 -4.76 13.82 -2.51
N GLU A 227 -5.24 15.03 -2.69
CA GLU A 227 -4.51 16.13 -3.32
C GLU A 227 -3.75 16.88 -2.22
N CYS A 228 -2.46 16.59 -2.09
CA CYS A 228 -1.61 17.14 -1.05
C CYS A 228 -0.93 18.41 -1.51
N THR A 229 -0.94 19.43 -0.66
CA THR A 229 -0.29 20.72 -0.89
C THR A 229 0.49 21.13 0.37
N GLU A 230 1.72 21.62 0.19
CA GLU A 230 2.47 22.24 1.26
C GLU A 230 2.04 23.72 1.35
N LEU A 231 1.69 24.17 2.55
CA LEU A 231 1.30 25.55 2.80
C LEU A 231 2.16 26.16 3.89
N ASP A 232 2.56 27.39 3.69
CA ASP A 232 3.09 28.21 4.78
C ASP A 232 1.99 28.45 5.83
N VAL A 233 2.30 28.24 7.09
CA VAL A 233 1.35 28.43 8.20
C VAL A 233 0.73 29.83 8.23
N SER A 234 1.42 30.83 7.65
CA SER A 234 0.92 32.20 7.51
C SER A 234 -0.12 32.35 6.39
N GLU A 235 -0.22 31.39 5.46
CA GLU A 235 -1.22 31.40 4.41
C GLU A 235 -2.62 31.06 4.94
N ASN A 236 -3.63 31.52 4.24
CA ASN A 236 -5.03 31.27 4.64
C ASN A 236 -5.54 29.93 4.09
N PHE A 237 -5.38 28.86 4.86
CA PHE A 237 -5.84 27.52 4.48
C PHE A 237 -7.38 27.36 4.51
N LEU A 238 -8.13 28.33 4.97
CA LEU A 238 -9.61 28.32 4.92
C LEU A 238 -10.15 28.58 3.51
N GLU A 239 -9.45 29.40 2.71
CA GLU A 239 -9.92 29.81 1.38
C GLU A 239 -9.96 28.66 0.37
N ASP A 240 -9.02 27.70 0.45
CA ASP A 240 -8.90 26.61 -0.51
C ASP A 240 -9.74 25.38 -0.20
N ASN A 241 -10.57 25.44 0.83
CA ASN A 241 -11.49 24.37 1.23
C ASN A 241 -10.84 22.98 1.39
N TYR A 242 -9.73 22.91 2.13
CA TYR A 242 -9.11 21.63 2.47
C TYR A 242 -10.01 20.76 3.33
N ASP A 243 -9.94 19.44 3.14
CA ASP A 243 -10.64 18.43 3.95
C ASP A 243 -9.83 18.02 5.17
N VAL A 244 -8.51 18.04 5.05
CA VAL A 244 -7.55 17.67 6.10
C VAL A 244 -6.42 18.69 6.18
N VAL A 245 -6.11 19.14 7.38
CA VAL A 245 -4.92 19.96 7.67
C VAL A 245 -3.96 19.12 8.53
N VAL A 246 -2.73 18.94 8.07
CA VAL A 246 -1.67 18.23 8.80
C VAL A 246 -0.75 19.25 9.45
N ILE A 247 -0.57 19.13 10.76
CA ILE A 247 0.36 19.95 11.56
C ILE A 247 1.56 19.06 11.94
N PRO A 248 2.67 19.18 11.22
CA PRO A 248 3.78 18.26 11.33
C PRO A 248 4.80 18.66 12.38
N ALA A 249 4.73 18.08 13.55
CA ALA A 249 5.72 18.14 14.62
C ALA A 249 6.27 19.56 14.90
N PRO A 250 5.44 20.54 15.25
CA PRO A 250 5.86 21.93 15.44
C PRO A 250 6.89 22.06 16.57
N GLU A 251 7.96 22.85 16.31
CA GLU A 251 8.98 23.19 17.28
C GLU A 251 8.88 24.68 17.71
N THR A 252 8.00 25.42 17.07
CA THR A 252 7.69 26.82 17.39
C THR A 252 6.19 26.98 17.63
N ASP A 253 5.83 27.71 18.69
CA ASP A 253 4.43 27.90 19.04
C ASP A 253 3.68 28.75 17.99
N PHE A 254 2.39 28.51 17.86
CA PHE A 254 1.53 29.28 16.97
C PHE A 254 1.12 30.61 17.61
N THR A 255 0.90 31.61 16.79
CA THR A 255 0.23 32.82 17.23
C THR A 255 -1.24 32.55 17.50
N THR A 256 -1.87 33.37 18.35
CA THR A 256 -3.32 33.26 18.63
C THR A 256 -4.17 33.36 17.34
N ASP A 257 -3.73 34.14 16.36
CA ASP A 257 -4.38 34.28 15.06
C ASP A 257 -4.41 32.95 14.26
N ILE A 258 -3.30 32.19 14.32
CA ILE A 258 -3.24 30.84 13.70
C ILE A 258 -4.17 29.88 14.44
N ILE A 259 -4.18 29.92 15.77
CA ILE A 259 -5.07 29.08 16.58
C ILE A 259 -6.53 29.40 16.29
N ASP A 260 -6.90 30.67 16.20
CA ASP A 260 -8.27 31.09 15.87
C ASP A 260 -8.68 30.57 14.47
N ARG A 261 -7.77 30.61 13.50
CA ARG A 261 -8.01 30.03 12.16
C ARG A 261 -8.19 28.51 12.21
N LEU A 262 -7.45 27.77 13.05
CA LEU A 262 -7.64 26.32 13.23
C LEU A 262 -9.00 26.02 13.87
N ASP A 263 -9.41 26.81 14.88
CA ASP A 263 -10.74 26.69 15.51
C ASP A 263 -11.85 26.97 14.50
N ASP A 264 -11.75 28.04 13.72
CA ASP A 264 -12.70 28.41 12.67
C ASP A 264 -12.78 27.33 11.57
N TYR A 265 -11.63 26.79 11.16
CA TYR A 265 -11.55 25.71 10.19
C TYR A 265 -12.32 24.47 10.67
N LEU A 266 -12.13 24.03 11.90
CA LEU A 266 -12.80 22.86 12.45
C LEU A 266 -14.31 23.14 12.71
N TYR A 267 -14.67 24.38 13.05
CA TYR A 267 -16.07 24.78 13.23
C TYR A 267 -16.82 24.87 11.89
N ASN A 268 -16.15 25.34 10.82
CA ASN A 268 -16.64 25.40 9.44
C ASN A 268 -18.07 26.00 9.35
N ASP A 269 -18.29 27.17 9.93
CA ASP A 269 -19.60 27.82 10.01
C ASP A 269 -20.71 26.93 10.61
N GLY A 270 -20.35 26.06 11.54
CA GLY A 270 -21.26 25.09 12.18
C GLY A 270 -21.58 23.87 11.33
N LYS A 271 -20.98 23.71 10.16
CA LYS A 271 -21.16 22.53 9.29
C LYS A 271 -20.25 21.37 9.65
N TYR A 272 -19.18 21.63 10.39
CA TYR A 272 -18.15 20.64 10.73
C TYR A 272 -17.53 19.99 9.49
N MET A 273 -17.24 18.69 9.52
CA MET A 273 -16.69 17.90 8.39
C MET A 273 -15.25 18.30 8.00
N LYS A 274 -14.49 18.85 8.93
CA LYS A 274 -13.08 19.23 8.76
C LYS A 274 -12.20 18.44 9.70
N ASN A 275 -10.96 18.22 9.29
CA ASN A 275 -10.08 17.30 10.01
C ASN A 275 -8.70 17.92 10.19
N ILE A 276 -8.15 17.77 11.39
CA ILE A 276 -6.75 18.12 11.68
C ILE A 276 -6.04 16.83 12.11
N VAL A 277 -4.83 16.64 11.58
CA VAL A 277 -3.87 15.63 12.03
C VAL A 277 -2.73 16.36 12.69
N TYR A 278 -2.67 16.33 14.01
CA TYR A 278 -1.57 16.90 14.78
C TYR A 278 -0.53 15.79 15.07
N ILE A 279 0.71 16.07 14.75
CA ILE A 279 1.84 15.19 15.00
C ILE A 279 2.74 15.87 16.02
N SER A 280 3.02 15.20 17.15
CA SER A 280 3.83 15.76 18.20
C SER A 280 5.32 15.81 17.83
N SER A 281 6.00 16.91 18.16
CA SER A 281 7.46 17.00 18.13
C SER A 281 8.08 16.09 19.19
N PRO A 282 9.21 15.42 18.90
CA PRO A 282 9.96 14.62 19.87
C PRO A 282 10.69 15.47 20.90
N THR A 283 10.78 16.79 20.69
CA THR A 283 11.44 17.73 21.60
C THR A 283 10.47 18.29 22.63
N ALA A 284 10.95 18.52 23.86
CA ALA A 284 10.19 19.25 24.88
C ALA A 284 10.28 20.75 24.57
N THR A 285 9.41 21.23 23.69
CA THR A 285 9.29 22.63 23.36
C THR A 285 8.05 23.20 24.07
N ASP A 286 8.17 24.41 24.61
CA ASP A 286 7.06 25.12 25.24
C ASP A 286 6.16 25.70 24.14
N LEU A 287 4.95 25.16 23.98
CA LEU A 287 4.00 25.51 22.91
C LEU A 287 2.63 25.91 23.51
N PRO A 288 2.56 26.96 24.34
CA PRO A 288 1.39 27.25 25.17
C PRO A 288 0.10 27.49 24.37
N ASN A 289 0.17 28.07 23.17
CA ASN A 289 -1.03 28.29 22.36
C ASN A 289 -1.52 26.99 21.70
N ILE A 290 -0.60 26.16 21.19
CA ILE A 290 -0.91 24.82 20.67
C ILE A 290 -1.44 23.93 21.78
N GLU A 291 -0.82 23.92 22.96
CA GLU A 291 -1.28 23.15 24.11
C GLU A 291 -2.69 23.56 24.54
N ALA A 292 -2.96 24.87 24.59
CA ALA A 292 -4.30 25.40 24.86
C ALA A 292 -5.33 24.97 23.80
N PHE A 293 -4.93 24.90 22.52
CA PHE A 293 -5.77 24.37 21.45
C PHE A 293 -6.07 22.89 21.66
N LEU A 294 -5.05 22.06 21.93
CA LEU A 294 -5.22 20.63 22.20
C LEU A 294 -6.11 20.38 23.43
N ASP A 295 -5.95 21.20 24.48
CA ASP A 295 -6.77 21.15 25.69
C ASP A 295 -8.26 21.37 25.40
N LYS A 296 -8.63 22.28 24.49
CA LYS A 296 -10.00 22.47 24.01
C LYS A 296 -10.56 21.19 23.37
N TRP A 297 -9.70 20.32 22.85
CA TRP A 297 -10.04 19.04 22.23
C TRP A 297 -9.83 17.85 23.18
N SER A 298 -9.66 18.13 24.49
CA SER A 298 -9.47 17.14 25.55
C SER A 298 -8.20 16.28 25.41
N ILE A 299 -7.13 16.86 24.84
CA ILE A 299 -5.84 16.22 24.64
C ILE A 299 -4.75 16.98 25.37
N GLU A 300 -3.82 16.24 25.98
CA GLU A 300 -2.58 16.75 26.56
C GLU A 300 -1.41 15.85 26.08
N ILE A 301 -0.30 16.47 25.68
CA ILE A 301 0.94 15.76 25.29
C ILE A 301 1.88 15.73 26.48
N GLY A 302 2.26 14.53 26.93
CA GLY A 302 3.16 14.37 28.08
C GLY A 302 4.63 14.68 27.77
N ASP A 303 5.43 15.05 28.79
CA ASP A 303 6.85 15.41 28.68
C ASP A 303 7.80 14.23 28.92
N SER A 304 7.48 13.10 28.30
CA SER A 304 8.26 11.87 28.40
C SER A 304 8.22 11.11 27.08
N PHE A 305 9.13 10.15 26.92
CA PHE A 305 8.96 9.09 25.91
C PHE A 305 8.34 7.86 26.56
N VAL A 306 7.52 7.15 25.79
CA VAL A 306 6.99 5.85 26.16
C VAL A 306 7.98 4.77 25.74
N SER A 307 8.37 3.91 26.67
CA SER A 307 9.22 2.74 26.46
C SER A 307 8.50 1.45 26.85
N ASP A 308 8.86 0.34 26.24
CA ASP A 308 8.35 -0.99 26.58
C ASP A 308 9.43 -2.02 26.25
N ASP A 309 10.07 -2.59 27.26
CA ASP A 309 11.16 -3.55 27.08
C ASP A 309 10.66 -4.95 26.72
N GLU A 310 9.41 -5.27 27.05
CA GLU A 310 8.83 -6.59 26.84
C GLU A 310 8.08 -6.69 25.50
N ASN A 311 7.45 -5.59 25.07
CA ASN A 311 6.66 -5.53 23.84
C ASN A 311 7.24 -4.48 22.89
N CYS A 312 8.44 -4.71 22.44
CA CYS A 312 9.17 -3.82 21.55
C CYS A 312 9.59 -4.51 20.25
N VAL A 313 10.01 -3.71 19.29
CA VAL A 313 10.57 -4.13 18.00
C VAL A 313 11.72 -3.20 17.63
N ALA A 314 12.75 -3.73 16.99
CA ALA A 314 13.81 -2.89 16.44
C ALA A 314 13.27 -2.14 15.21
N ALA A 315 13.32 -0.81 15.26
CA ALA A 315 12.93 0.07 14.15
C ALA A 315 14.16 0.85 13.68
N THR A 316 14.47 0.78 12.39
CA THR A 316 15.54 1.59 11.79
C THR A 316 14.98 2.95 11.42
N LEU A 317 15.66 4.03 11.80
CA LEU A 317 15.27 5.39 11.46
C LEU A 317 16.17 5.94 10.36
N THR A 318 15.57 6.64 9.39
CA THR A 318 16.28 7.16 8.22
C THR A 318 17.44 8.09 8.61
N ALA A 319 17.20 9.02 9.54
CA ALA A 319 18.20 10.03 9.91
C ALA A 319 19.41 9.44 10.64
N SER A 320 19.24 8.43 11.47
CA SER A 320 20.34 7.82 12.23
C SER A 320 20.99 6.62 11.52
N GLY A 321 20.27 5.99 10.60
CA GLY A 321 20.66 4.70 10.01
C GLY A 321 20.77 3.56 11.02
N SER A 322 20.38 3.79 12.28
CA SER A 322 20.50 2.86 13.38
C SER A 322 19.16 2.29 13.81
N ALA A 323 19.17 1.04 14.23
CA ALA A 323 17.98 0.44 14.83
C ALA A 323 17.81 0.95 16.27
N VAL A 324 16.59 1.37 16.59
CA VAL A 324 16.15 1.76 17.94
C VAL A 324 15.12 0.77 18.45
N MET A 325 15.10 0.51 19.75
CA MET A 325 14.02 -0.28 20.35
C MET A 325 12.77 0.57 20.44
N SER A 326 11.73 0.12 19.79
CA SER A 326 10.46 0.82 19.66
C SER A 326 9.34 0.03 20.31
N PRO A 327 8.49 0.63 21.16
CA PRO A 327 7.27 -0.01 21.60
C PRO A 327 6.41 -0.45 20.40
N LYS A 328 5.68 -1.55 20.59
CA LYS A 328 4.64 -1.98 19.64
C LYS A 328 3.33 -1.33 20.01
N GLY A 329 2.69 -0.72 19.03
CA GLY A 329 1.34 -0.21 19.18
C GLY A 329 0.30 -1.34 19.25
N VAL A 330 -0.65 -1.19 20.15
CA VAL A 330 -1.85 -2.03 20.29
C VAL A 330 -3.04 -1.21 19.83
N VAL A 331 -3.79 -1.70 18.83
CA VAL A 331 -4.98 -1.00 18.34
C VAL A 331 -6.06 -1.03 19.42
N ALA A 332 -6.43 0.13 19.94
CA ALA A 332 -7.41 0.27 21.03
C ALA A 332 -8.84 0.11 20.52
N ASP A 333 -9.17 0.76 19.40
CA ASP A 333 -10.46 0.63 18.73
C ASP A 333 -10.32 -0.33 17.54
N THR A 334 -10.47 -1.62 17.80
CA THR A 334 -10.32 -2.67 16.80
C THR A 334 -11.47 -2.73 15.80
N GLU A 335 -12.65 -2.18 16.12
CA GLU A 335 -13.80 -2.16 15.22
C GLU A 335 -13.55 -1.22 14.05
N ASN A 336 -13.02 -0.03 14.32
CA ASN A 336 -12.77 0.98 13.30
C ASN A 336 -11.39 0.87 12.64
N PHE A 337 -10.35 0.49 13.40
CA PHE A 337 -8.95 0.54 12.96
C PHE A 337 -8.23 -0.81 12.92
N GLY A 338 -8.86 -1.89 13.42
CA GLY A 338 -8.22 -3.20 13.54
C GLY A 338 -8.19 -4.03 12.24
N ASP A 339 -8.93 -3.64 11.22
CA ASP A 339 -8.99 -4.35 9.93
C ASP A 339 -7.78 -3.96 9.07
N LEU A 340 -6.65 -4.63 9.30
CA LEU A 340 -5.41 -4.41 8.56
C LEU A 340 -5.17 -5.58 7.59
N PRO A 341 -4.75 -5.32 6.34
CA PRO A 341 -4.60 -6.34 5.29
C PRO A 341 -3.68 -7.49 5.67
N ASN A 342 -2.66 -7.20 6.47
CA ASN A 342 -1.75 -8.18 7.04
C ASN A 342 -1.50 -7.82 8.50
N ALA A 343 -2.20 -8.46 9.40
CA ALA A 343 -2.07 -8.18 10.84
C ALA A 343 -0.77 -8.73 11.47
N SER A 344 0.07 -9.43 10.69
CA SER A 344 1.29 -10.06 11.20
C SER A 344 2.42 -9.09 11.56
N PRO A 345 2.77 -8.08 10.70
CA PRO A 345 3.78 -7.10 11.07
C PRO A 345 3.30 -6.20 12.20
N PRO A 346 4.15 -5.85 13.18
CA PRO A 346 3.79 -4.93 14.26
C PRO A 346 3.66 -3.48 13.76
N ILE A 347 2.97 -2.65 14.55
CA ILE A 347 3.02 -1.20 14.43
C ILE A 347 4.15 -0.71 15.33
N ALA A 348 5.20 -0.12 14.77
CA ALA A 348 6.32 0.43 15.52
C ALA A 348 6.03 1.88 15.92
N VAL A 349 6.29 2.24 17.17
CA VAL A 349 6.03 3.60 17.69
C VAL A 349 7.27 4.17 18.37
N PRO A 350 8.35 4.47 17.60
CA PRO A 350 9.60 4.96 18.18
C PRO A 350 9.42 6.35 18.78
N TYR A 351 10.04 6.60 19.94
CA TYR A 351 10.11 7.90 20.60
C TYR A 351 8.77 8.65 20.68
N SER A 352 7.70 7.94 21.01
CA SER A 352 6.38 8.56 21.19
C SER A 352 6.31 9.31 22.51
N ARG A 353 5.77 10.52 22.45
CA ARG A 353 5.26 11.21 23.64
C ARG A 353 3.90 10.64 24.01
N PRO A 354 3.56 10.58 25.31
CA PRO A 354 2.22 10.19 25.73
C PRO A 354 1.15 11.14 25.17
N VAL A 355 0.11 10.58 24.61
CA VAL A 355 -1.11 11.30 24.25
C VAL A 355 -2.14 11.00 25.34
N ASN A 356 -2.41 11.97 26.22
CA ASN A 356 -3.30 11.83 27.34
C ASN A 356 -4.69 12.39 27.01
N ILE A 357 -5.73 11.60 27.29
CA ILE A 357 -7.11 12.09 27.20
C ILE A 357 -7.49 12.74 28.53
N ILE A 358 -7.74 14.06 28.50
CA ILE A 358 -8.16 14.86 29.63
C ILE A 358 -9.63 15.23 29.46
N LYS A 359 -10.51 14.73 30.32
CA LYS A 359 -11.96 14.99 30.22
C LYS A 359 -12.30 16.40 30.72
N ARG A 360 -12.04 17.42 29.88
CA ARG A 360 -12.39 18.83 30.21
C ARG A 360 -13.67 19.30 29.56
N ASN A 361 -13.98 18.87 28.34
CA ASN A 361 -15.13 19.32 27.57
C ASN A 361 -16.13 18.17 27.35
N ASN A 362 -17.39 18.38 27.67
CA ASN A 362 -18.45 17.37 27.48
C ASN A 362 -18.96 17.30 26.01
N ASP A 363 -18.61 18.27 25.19
CA ASP A 363 -18.95 18.36 23.78
C ASP A 363 -17.91 17.71 22.85
N VAL A 364 -16.84 17.17 23.41
CA VAL A 364 -15.77 16.46 22.69
C VAL A 364 -15.81 14.99 23.06
N LEU A 365 -16.02 14.14 22.06
CA LEU A 365 -15.87 12.69 22.20
C LEU A 365 -14.41 12.33 21.88
N THR A 366 -13.74 11.72 22.85
CA THR A 366 -12.32 11.36 22.68
C THR A 366 -12.10 9.89 23.01
N SER A 367 -11.37 9.20 22.14
CA SER A 367 -11.00 7.79 22.31
C SER A 367 -9.56 7.55 21.88
N TYR A 368 -8.94 6.54 22.45
CA TYR A 368 -7.65 6.07 21.96
C TYR A 368 -7.83 5.25 20.69
N VAL A 369 -6.93 5.48 19.73
CA VAL A 369 -6.83 4.74 18.46
C VAL A 369 -5.71 3.72 18.56
N LEU A 370 -4.58 4.10 19.18
CA LEU A 370 -3.41 3.27 19.39
C LEU A 370 -2.86 3.49 20.80
N GLU A 371 -2.56 2.42 21.50
CA GLU A 371 -2.04 2.43 22.86
C GLU A 371 -0.79 1.56 22.97
N SER A 372 -0.04 1.71 24.06
CA SER A 372 1.03 0.80 24.45
C SER A 372 0.47 -0.48 25.10
N SER A 373 1.35 -1.44 25.40
CA SER A 373 1.01 -2.54 26.30
C SER A 373 0.92 -2.05 27.76
N LYS A 374 0.43 -2.90 28.64
CA LYS A 374 0.39 -2.67 30.08
C LYS A 374 1.78 -2.62 30.75
N ASP A 375 2.81 -3.11 30.06
CA ASP A 375 4.18 -3.19 30.57
C ASP A 375 5.01 -1.96 30.20
N ALA A 376 4.42 -1.01 29.49
CA ALA A 376 5.04 0.24 29.10
C ALA A 376 5.25 1.17 30.31
N TYR A 377 6.30 1.96 30.24
CA TYR A 377 6.66 2.96 31.24
C TYR A 377 7.12 4.25 30.55
N GLN A 378 7.18 5.34 31.31
CA GLN A 378 7.57 6.64 30.79
C GLN A 378 9.02 6.97 31.18
N VAL A 379 9.72 7.62 30.22
CA VAL A 379 11.09 8.12 30.40
C VAL A 379 11.05 9.63 30.20
N PRO A 380 11.29 10.46 31.26
CA PRO A 380 11.19 11.90 31.14
C PRO A 380 12.17 12.48 30.12
N LEU A 381 11.70 13.43 29.29
CA LEU A 381 12.56 14.12 28.32
C LEU A 381 13.71 14.89 29.01
N ALA A 382 13.48 15.38 30.22
CA ALA A 382 14.51 16.06 31.01
C ALA A 382 15.63 15.14 31.49
N ASN A 383 15.39 13.83 31.63
CA ASN A 383 16.39 12.85 32.05
C ASN A 383 16.11 11.48 31.43
N LEU A 384 16.68 11.22 30.28
CA LEU A 384 16.49 9.99 29.52
C LEU A 384 17.11 8.72 30.17
N SER A 385 17.85 8.89 31.27
CA SER A 385 18.53 7.79 31.96
C SER A 385 17.70 7.16 33.09
N GLU A 386 16.62 7.81 33.50
CA GLU A 386 15.81 7.39 34.64
C GLU A 386 14.35 7.17 34.24
N PRO A 387 13.90 5.91 34.12
CA PRO A 387 12.48 5.63 33.97
C PRO A 387 11.68 6.21 35.11
N SER A 388 10.54 6.83 34.84
CA SER A 388 9.66 7.37 35.84
C SER A 388 8.26 6.75 35.76
N GLY A 389 7.66 6.57 36.90
CA GLY A 389 6.29 6.08 37.01
C GLY A 389 6.16 4.55 37.04
N GLU A 390 4.94 4.10 37.33
CA GLU A 390 4.57 2.70 37.28
C GLU A 390 4.28 2.28 35.84
N LYS A 391 4.42 0.97 35.56
CA LYS A 391 4.02 0.40 34.27
C LYS A 391 2.52 0.58 34.07
N ALA A 392 2.13 1.17 32.96
CA ALA A 392 0.74 1.42 32.61
C ALA A 392 0.52 1.52 31.10
N VAL A 393 -0.69 1.23 30.66
CA VAL A 393 -1.12 1.53 29.29
C VAL A 393 -1.07 3.03 29.07
N THR A 394 -0.44 3.46 27.97
CA THR A 394 -0.27 4.85 27.60
C THR A 394 -0.74 5.05 26.15
N GLY A 395 -1.49 6.12 25.88
CA GLY A 395 -1.95 6.44 24.53
C GLY A 395 -0.82 6.90 23.62
N PHE A 396 -0.79 6.38 22.41
CA PHE A 396 0.09 6.82 21.32
C PHE A 396 -0.64 7.69 20.31
N ILE A 397 -1.90 7.35 20.03
CA ILE A 397 -2.76 8.10 19.12
C ILE A 397 -4.15 8.20 19.73
N ALA A 398 -4.71 9.40 19.71
CA ALA A 398 -6.07 9.66 20.13
C ALA A 398 -6.86 10.38 19.03
N LEU A 399 -8.15 10.10 18.96
CA LEU A 399 -9.10 10.77 18.10
C LEU A 399 -10.08 11.56 18.97
N SER A 400 -10.15 12.86 18.75
CA SER A 400 -11.15 13.74 19.35
C SER A 400 -12.13 14.22 18.29
N GLN A 401 -13.41 14.21 18.61
CA GLN A 401 -14.50 14.53 17.69
C GLN A 401 -15.46 15.52 18.32
N ARG A 402 -15.80 16.58 17.57
CA ARG A 402 -16.98 17.40 17.83
C ARG A 402 -18.03 17.06 16.81
N GLN A 403 -19.24 16.84 17.28
CA GLN A 403 -20.33 16.35 16.46
C GLN A 403 -21.52 17.27 16.53
N GLN A 404 -22.20 17.42 15.41
CA GLN A 404 -23.51 18.04 15.32
C GLN A 404 -24.47 17.07 14.63
N ALA A 405 -25.61 16.84 15.25
CA ALA A 405 -26.69 16.06 14.66
C ALA A 405 -27.67 17.01 13.95
N GLU A 406 -27.98 16.71 12.70
CA GLU A 406 -29.00 17.40 11.92
C GLU A 406 -29.97 16.36 11.34
N GLN A 407 -31.20 16.34 11.85
CA GLN A 407 -32.22 15.34 11.52
C GLN A 407 -31.76 13.88 11.79
N PHE A 408 -31.30 13.19 10.75
CA PHE A 408 -30.82 11.79 10.83
C PHE A 408 -29.31 11.66 10.57
N ASP A 409 -28.63 12.76 10.20
CA ASP A 409 -27.22 12.77 9.87
C ASP A 409 -26.41 13.34 11.04
N VAL A 410 -25.22 12.79 11.24
CA VAL A 410 -24.25 13.28 12.22
C VAL A 410 -23.02 13.76 11.46
N TYR A 411 -22.72 15.04 11.59
CA TYR A 411 -21.53 15.66 11.02
C TYR A 411 -20.48 15.82 12.12
N SER A 412 -19.24 15.46 11.83
CA SER A 412 -18.14 15.58 12.81
C SER A 412 -16.94 16.28 12.21
N SER A 413 -16.31 17.13 13.02
CA SER A 413 -14.92 17.53 12.80
C SER A 413 -14.02 16.76 13.74
N ASN A 414 -12.85 16.39 13.25
CA ASN A 414 -11.96 15.45 13.90
C ASN A 414 -10.57 16.07 14.14
N LEU A 415 -10.01 15.81 15.32
CA LEU A 415 -8.60 16.02 15.62
C LEU A 415 -7.96 14.65 15.90
N LEU A 416 -7.12 14.17 14.99
CA LEU A 416 -6.29 13.00 15.16
C LEU A 416 -4.93 13.43 15.71
N THR A 417 -4.61 13.02 16.92
CA THR A 417 -3.35 13.39 17.58
C THR A 417 -2.41 12.20 17.61
N ILE A 418 -1.21 12.37 17.04
CA ILE A 418 -0.16 11.34 16.91
C ILE A 418 1.02 11.73 17.78
N GLY A 419 1.38 10.89 18.76
CA GLY A 419 2.45 11.15 19.74
C GLY A 419 3.88 10.93 19.20
N SER A 420 4.04 10.33 18.03
CA SER A 420 5.36 10.01 17.44
C SER A 420 5.46 10.42 15.99
N VAL A 421 6.32 11.37 15.69
CA VAL A 421 6.68 11.67 14.29
C VAL A 421 7.53 10.55 13.67
N PHE A 422 8.32 9.83 14.47
CA PHE A 422 9.17 8.75 13.98
C PHE A 422 8.41 7.49 13.54
N MET A 423 7.17 7.29 13.98
CA MET A 423 6.35 6.22 13.42
C MET A 423 5.98 6.46 11.95
N LEU A 424 6.15 7.70 11.47
CA LEU A 424 5.92 8.17 10.10
C LEU A 424 7.22 8.23 9.27
N ASP A 425 8.37 7.89 9.89
CA ASP A 425 9.68 7.89 9.23
C ASP A 425 9.67 7.01 7.97
N PRO A 426 10.30 7.45 6.86
CA PRO A 426 10.33 6.69 5.61
C PRO A 426 10.84 5.25 5.76
N ALA A 427 11.82 4.98 6.64
CA ALA A 427 12.31 3.61 6.86
C ALA A 427 11.31 2.75 7.66
N VAL A 428 10.43 3.34 8.44
CA VAL A 428 9.36 2.63 9.17
C VAL A 428 8.13 2.46 8.27
N MET A 429 7.56 3.55 7.77
CA MET A 429 6.37 3.49 6.92
C MET A 429 6.60 2.83 5.55
N GLY A 430 7.78 3.03 4.96
CA GLY A 430 8.13 2.44 3.67
C GLY A 430 8.40 0.93 3.74
N ASN A 431 8.73 0.40 4.91
CA ASN A 431 9.02 -1.03 5.08
C ASN A 431 7.77 -1.82 5.50
N THR A 432 6.84 -1.97 4.58
CA THR A 432 5.55 -2.66 4.80
C THR A 432 5.68 -4.16 5.07
N ASN A 433 6.84 -4.76 4.82
CA ASN A 433 7.13 -6.15 5.18
C ASN A 433 7.48 -6.32 6.67
N ALA A 434 8.09 -5.29 7.27
CA ALA A 434 8.51 -5.31 8.68
C ALA A 434 7.49 -4.67 9.61
N TYR A 435 6.77 -3.64 9.15
CA TYR A 435 5.84 -2.84 9.97
C TYR A 435 4.52 -2.59 9.26
N ASN A 436 3.46 -2.47 10.05
CA ASN A 436 2.11 -2.18 9.55
C ASN A 436 1.73 -0.69 9.67
N ASN A 437 2.70 0.16 9.93
CA ASN A 437 2.50 1.59 10.16
C ASN A 437 1.75 2.28 9.01
N ALA A 438 2.14 2.02 7.78
CA ALA A 438 1.53 2.65 6.61
C ALA A 438 0.05 2.29 6.47
N ASN A 439 -0.32 1.00 6.61
CA ASN A 439 -1.70 0.55 6.55
C ASN A 439 -2.54 1.12 7.71
N PHE A 440 -1.98 1.13 8.92
CA PHE A 440 -2.66 1.64 10.09
C PHE A 440 -2.94 3.15 9.99
N ILE A 441 -1.94 3.94 9.62
CA ILE A 441 -2.07 5.40 9.45
C ILE A 441 -3.02 5.73 8.29
N LEU A 442 -2.96 4.99 7.17
CA LEU A 442 -3.89 5.18 6.07
C LEU A 442 -5.34 4.91 6.49
N ASN A 443 -5.58 3.83 7.26
CA ASN A 443 -6.90 3.52 7.83
C ASN A 443 -7.40 4.65 8.72
N ALA A 444 -6.55 5.19 9.61
CA ALA A 444 -6.91 6.30 10.48
C ALA A 444 -7.25 7.57 9.68
N LEU A 445 -6.46 7.90 8.67
CA LEU A 445 -6.71 9.06 7.79
C LEU A 445 -8.00 8.91 6.99
N ASN A 446 -8.26 7.74 6.42
CA ASN A 446 -9.48 7.47 5.67
C ASN A 446 -10.72 7.55 6.57
N TYR A 447 -10.63 7.00 7.79
CA TYR A 447 -11.71 7.10 8.76
C TYR A 447 -12.07 8.57 9.08
N VAL A 448 -11.08 9.39 9.44
CA VAL A 448 -11.34 10.79 9.81
C VAL A 448 -11.79 11.64 8.62
N SER A 449 -11.35 11.35 7.41
CA SER A 449 -11.71 12.10 6.20
C SER A 449 -12.99 11.58 5.52
N GLY A 450 -13.60 10.51 6.05
CA GLY A 450 -14.78 9.89 5.44
C GLY A 450 -14.52 9.27 4.08
N LYS A 451 -13.29 8.76 3.85
CA LYS A 451 -12.96 7.94 2.68
C LYS A 451 -13.22 6.46 2.97
N ASP A 452 -13.49 5.70 1.92
CA ASP A 452 -13.57 4.25 2.01
C ASP A 452 -12.22 3.65 2.46
N LYS A 453 -12.29 2.51 3.13
CA LYS A 453 -11.10 1.77 3.53
C LYS A 453 -10.28 1.41 2.29
N SER A 454 -9.00 1.69 2.36
CA SER A 454 -8.02 1.31 1.34
C SER A 454 -6.79 0.69 2.02
N ALA A 455 -6.02 -0.05 1.26
CA ALA A 455 -4.81 -0.66 1.78
C ALA A 455 -3.60 -0.24 0.96
N VAL A 456 -2.44 -0.25 1.59
CA VAL A 456 -1.18 0.09 0.95
C VAL A 456 -0.79 -1.02 -0.02
N ILE A 457 -0.50 -0.64 -1.25
CA ILE A 457 -0.04 -1.56 -2.28
C ILE A 457 1.40 -1.97 -1.95
N PRO A 458 1.68 -3.27 -1.75
CA PRO A 458 2.99 -3.73 -1.34
C PRO A 458 4.04 -3.54 -2.44
N GLN A 459 5.26 -3.25 -2.02
CA GLN A 459 6.40 -3.15 -2.91
C GLN A 459 6.87 -4.56 -3.35
N LYS A 460 7.38 -4.68 -4.58
CA LYS A 460 7.89 -5.95 -5.12
C LYS A 460 9.41 -5.93 -5.20
N ASN A 461 10.06 -6.79 -4.44
CA ASN A 461 11.50 -6.96 -4.50
C ASN A 461 11.90 -7.69 -5.79
N LEU A 462 12.85 -7.12 -6.54
CA LEU A 462 13.35 -7.66 -7.81
C LEU A 462 14.61 -8.51 -7.65
N GLU A 463 15.08 -8.77 -6.43
CA GLU A 463 16.22 -9.68 -6.24
C GLU A 463 16.02 -10.97 -7.02
N GLN A 464 17.02 -11.30 -7.81
CA GLN A 464 17.13 -12.65 -8.34
C GLN A 464 17.41 -13.59 -7.17
N GLN A 465 16.34 -14.16 -6.62
CA GLN A 465 16.54 -15.24 -5.65
C GLN A 465 17.22 -16.39 -6.38
N VAL A 466 18.51 -16.53 -6.18
CA VAL A 466 19.21 -17.76 -6.51
C VAL A 466 18.51 -18.85 -5.69
N ILE A 467 17.85 -19.76 -6.38
CA ILE A 467 17.28 -20.95 -5.71
C ILE A 467 18.47 -21.71 -5.16
N THR A 468 18.84 -21.44 -3.92
CA THR A 468 19.79 -22.25 -3.18
C THR A 468 19.11 -23.58 -2.85
N ILE A 469 19.17 -24.51 -3.79
CA ILE A 469 18.73 -25.88 -3.53
C ILE A 469 19.87 -26.50 -2.70
N ASP A 470 19.57 -26.83 -1.45
CA ASP A 470 20.46 -27.67 -0.63
C ASP A 470 20.69 -29.00 -1.37
N GLN A 471 21.92 -29.52 -1.27
CA GLN A 471 22.34 -30.79 -1.90
C GLN A 471 21.31 -31.89 -1.63
N LYS A 472 20.76 -31.94 -0.44
CA LYS A 472 19.74 -32.91 -0.02
C LYS A 472 18.40 -32.74 -0.76
N GLN A 473 18.00 -31.52 -1.04
CA GLN A 473 16.81 -31.20 -1.84
C GLN A 473 17.04 -31.54 -3.32
N ALA A 474 18.20 -31.22 -3.87
CA ALA A 474 18.59 -31.60 -5.22
C ALA A 474 18.59 -33.10 -5.42
N ASP A 475 19.14 -33.86 -4.46
CA ASP A 475 19.13 -35.32 -4.48
C ASP A 475 17.71 -35.89 -4.36
N THR A 476 16.85 -35.28 -3.57
CA THR A 476 15.44 -35.69 -3.44
C THR A 476 14.67 -35.49 -4.76
N VAL A 477 14.81 -34.31 -5.39
CA VAL A 477 14.18 -34.03 -6.69
C VAL A 477 14.72 -34.99 -7.76
N ARG A 478 16.03 -35.22 -7.80
CA ARG A 478 16.67 -36.17 -8.71
C ARG A 478 16.08 -37.58 -8.50
N ASN A 479 15.96 -38.04 -7.27
CA ASN A 479 15.46 -39.38 -6.95
C ASN A 479 13.98 -39.54 -7.38
N ILE A 480 13.16 -38.51 -7.20
CA ILE A 480 11.77 -38.52 -7.65
C ILE A 480 11.70 -38.58 -9.18
N VAL A 481 12.40 -37.70 -9.87
CA VAL A 481 12.30 -37.56 -11.33
C VAL A 481 12.97 -38.72 -12.06
N VAL A 482 14.17 -39.14 -11.60
CA VAL A 482 14.98 -40.13 -12.32
C VAL A 482 14.60 -41.58 -11.97
N TYR A 483 14.12 -41.83 -10.74
CA TYR A 483 13.85 -43.19 -10.29
C TYR A 483 12.35 -43.46 -10.03
N LEU A 484 11.66 -42.56 -9.28
CA LEU A 484 10.28 -42.83 -8.87
C LEU A 484 9.28 -42.78 -10.04
N ILE A 485 9.34 -41.72 -10.84
CA ILE A 485 8.43 -41.55 -12.00
C ILE A 485 8.62 -42.63 -13.03
N PRO A 486 9.84 -42.98 -13.49
CA PRO A 486 10.04 -44.12 -14.41
C PRO A 486 9.63 -45.47 -13.82
N ALA A 487 9.87 -45.70 -12.52
CA ALA A 487 9.41 -46.94 -11.87
C ALA A 487 7.89 -47.08 -11.89
N ILE A 488 7.13 -46.02 -11.64
CA ILE A 488 5.68 -46.03 -11.73
C ILE A 488 5.23 -46.35 -13.15
N VAL A 489 5.84 -45.74 -14.16
CA VAL A 489 5.51 -46.05 -15.58
C VAL A 489 5.77 -47.50 -15.94
N VAL A 490 6.91 -48.05 -15.49
CA VAL A 490 7.26 -49.46 -15.70
C VAL A 490 6.23 -50.40 -15.01
N ILE A 491 5.88 -50.10 -13.75
CA ILE A 491 4.88 -50.89 -13.00
C ILE A 491 3.51 -50.85 -13.72
N CYS A 492 3.07 -49.67 -14.14
CA CYS A 492 1.83 -49.55 -14.93
C CYS A 492 1.90 -50.34 -16.23
N GLY A 493 3.03 -50.31 -16.93
CA GLY A 493 3.28 -51.12 -18.14
C GLY A 493 3.18 -52.63 -17.89
N ILE A 494 3.81 -53.09 -16.81
CA ILE A 494 3.77 -54.50 -16.39
C ILE A 494 2.33 -54.93 -16.05
N VAL A 495 1.60 -54.12 -15.29
CA VAL A 495 0.19 -54.41 -14.92
C VAL A 495 -0.69 -54.49 -16.16
N VAL A 496 -0.53 -53.60 -17.11
CA VAL A 496 -1.27 -53.64 -18.39
C VAL A 496 -0.88 -54.89 -19.21
N PHE A 497 0.41 -55.18 -19.27
CA PHE A 497 0.91 -56.38 -19.98
C PHE A 497 0.36 -57.68 -19.38
N VAL A 498 0.43 -57.87 -18.06
CA VAL A 498 -0.10 -59.06 -17.35
C VAL A 498 -1.63 -59.17 -17.53
N ARG A 499 -2.38 -58.08 -17.42
CA ARG A 499 -3.84 -58.07 -17.69
C ARG A 499 -4.17 -58.44 -19.13
N ARG A 500 -3.35 -58.06 -20.10
CA ARG A 500 -3.52 -58.42 -21.51
C ARG A 500 -3.16 -59.90 -21.80
N LYS A 501 -2.16 -60.43 -21.10
CA LYS A 501 -1.75 -61.85 -21.28
C LYS A 501 -2.73 -62.82 -20.67
N ASN A 502 -3.45 -62.43 -19.61
CA ASN A 502 -4.41 -63.31 -18.90
C ASN A 502 -5.86 -63.16 -19.42
N LYS A 503 -6.05 -62.37 -20.50
CA LYS A 503 -7.27 -62.35 -21.33
C LYS A 503 -7.05 -63.10 -22.66
#